data_db3c45ba3df5a71171cfa79762deef8b
#
_entry.id   db3c45ba3df5a71171cfa79762deef8b
#
_cell.length_a   1.000
_cell.length_b   1.000
_cell.length_c   1.000
_cell.angle_alpha   90.00
_cell.angle_beta   90.00
_cell.angle_gamma   90.00
#
_symmetry.space_group_name_H-M   'P 1'
#
loop_
_entity.id
_entity.type
_entity.pdbx_description
1 polymer ?
#
loop_
_entity_poly.entity_id
_entity_poly.type
_entity_poly.pdbx_seq_one_letter_code
_entity_poly.pdbx_strand_id
1 'polypeptide(L)'
;MRTYLDLLSLVLDHGRYKADRTGTGTYSIFGAQARFDLSAGFPLLTTKKLHLRSIIHELLWFLAGDTNIRYLRENGVTIWDEWADAEGNLGRVYGAQWRDWRTAEGGRVDQIADVIAQIKKNPDSRRLIVSAWNPGEVSKMALPPCHALFQFFVLDGRLSCQLYQRSADLFLGVPFNIASYALLTMMVAQVTGLEPGDFVHTFGDLHLYANHLDQAREQLSRAPRPLPTMTLNPAIQDIHGFRYEDFTLTAYDPHPAIKAPIAV
;
A
#
# COMPACT_ATOMS: atom_id res chain seq x y z
N MET A 1 11.79 3.35 11.05
CA MET A 1 12.24 2.87 9.72
C MET A 1 13.29 1.76 9.75
N ARG A 2 13.81 1.39 10.92
CA ARG A 2 14.76 0.25 11.05
C ARG A 2 14.15 -1.03 10.47
N THR A 3 12.89 -1.34 10.81
CA THR A 3 12.17 -2.52 10.33
C THR A 3 12.21 -2.72 8.80
N TYR A 4 12.09 -1.66 8.02
CA TYR A 4 12.23 -1.75 6.55
C TYR A 4 13.69 -2.04 6.12
N LEU A 5 14.68 -1.44 6.77
CA LEU A 5 16.08 -1.72 6.47
C LEU A 5 16.46 -3.15 6.84
N ASP A 6 15.88 -3.69 7.91
CA ASP A 6 16.09 -5.09 8.31
C ASP A 6 15.55 -6.05 7.22
N LEU A 7 14.42 -5.71 6.55
CA LEU A 7 13.95 -6.48 5.39
C LEU A 7 14.90 -6.38 4.18
N LEU A 8 15.49 -5.19 3.90
CA LEU A 8 16.49 -5.06 2.86
C LEU A 8 17.73 -5.92 3.13
N SER A 9 18.25 -5.87 4.36
CA SER A 9 19.38 -6.72 4.78
C SER A 9 19.03 -8.20 4.67
N LEU A 10 17.83 -8.59 5.16
CA LEU A 10 17.35 -9.97 5.10
C LEU A 10 17.37 -10.53 3.67
N VAL A 11 16.89 -9.76 2.68
CA VAL A 11 16.86 -10.23 1.27
C VAL A 11 18.26 -10.19 0.66
N LEU A 12 19.11 -9.20 0.98
CA LEU A 12 20.48 -9.14 0.48
C LEU A 12 21.35 -10.29 1.01
N ASP A 13 21.16 -10.68 2.28
CA ASP A 13 21.99 -11.67 2.95
C ASP A 13 21.50 -13.11 2.71
N HIS A 14 20.19 -13.32 2.56
CA HIS A 14 19.56 -14.64 2.53
C HIS A 14 18.70 -14.91 1.30
N GLY A 15 18.40 -13.88 0.49
CA GLY A 15 17.63 -14.04 -0.74
C GLY A 15 18.31 -14.97 -1.74
N ARG A 16 17.50 -15.84 -2.35
CA ARG A 16 17.98 -16.74 -3.40
C ARG A 16 17.57 -16.22 -4.76
N TYR A 17 18.48 -16.34 -5.73
CA TYR A 17 18.21 -15.93 -7.10
C TYR A 17 17.08 -16.78 -7.71
N LYS A 18 16.17 -16.08 -8.36
CA LYS A 18 15.03 -16.65 -9.08
C LYS A 18 14.84 -15.88 -10.38
N ALA A 19 14.75 -16.60 -11.51
CA ALA A 19 14.34 -15.99 -12.77
C ALA A 19 12.89 -15.51 -12.65
N ASP A 20 12.58 -14.41 -13.30
CA ASP A 20 11.24 -13.82 -13.31
C ASP A 20 10.74 -13.54 -14.73
N ARG A 21 9.48 -13.13 -14.84
CA ARG A 21 8.81 -12.82 -16.11
C ARG A 21 9.50 -11.70 -16.89
N THR A 22 10.12 -10.75 -16.22
CA THR A 22 10.75 -9.58 -16.87
C THR A 22 12.14 -9.89 -17.43
N GLY A 23 12.71 -11.06 -17.14
CA GLY A 23 14.06 -11.44 -17.52
C GLY A 23 15.17 -10.75 -16.70
N THR A 24 14.82 -9.85 -15.76
CA THR A 24 15.80 -9.18 -14.88
C THR A 24 16.32 -10.14 -13.80
N GLY A 25 15.46 -11.03 -13.31
CA GLY A 25 15.71 -11.89 -12.16
C GLY A 25 15.57 -11.15 -10.83
N THR A 26 15.30 -11.92 -9.78
CA THR A 26 15.10 -11.41 -8.43
C THR A 26 15.89 -12.23 -7.41
N TYR A 27 16.25 -11.59 -6.29
CA TYR A 27 16.66 -12.27 -5.07
C TYR A 27 15.47 -12.28 -4.13
N SER A 28 14.97 -13.45 -3.77
CA SER A 28 13.68 -13.63 -3.11
C SER A 28 13.77 -14.42 -1.82
N ILE A 29 12.89 -14.05 -0.87
CA ILE A 29 12.57 -14.82 0.33
C ILE A 29 11.06 -15.03 0.35
N PHE A 30 10.62 -16.23 0.72
CA PHE A 30 9.22 -16.55 0.88
C PHE A 30 8.80 -16.46 2.35
N GLY A 31 7.91 -15.54 2.65
CA GLY A 31 7.39 -15.30 4.00
C GLY A 31 8.27 -14.36 4.82
N ALA A 32 7.76 -13.17 5.08
CA ALA A 32 8.32 -12.20 6.01
C ALA A 32 7.21 -11.31 6.56
N GLN A 33 7.50 -10.59 7.66
CA GLN A 33 6.55 -9.65 8.23
C GLN A 33 7.28 -8.44 8.82
N ALA A 34 6.67 -7.26 8.69
CA ALA A 34 7.09 -6.02 9.32
C ALA A 34 5.93 -5.38 10.07
N ARG A 35 6.23 -4.68 11.17
CA ARG A 35 5.25 -3.97 11.99
C ARG A 35 5.68 -2.52 12.17
N PHE A 36 4.73 -1.61 12.04
CA PHE A 36 4.91 -0.17 12.19
C PHE A 36 3.87 0.37 13.17
N ASP A 37 4.31 0.87 14.31
CA ASP A 37 3.45 1.57 15.27
C ASP A 37 3.16 2.99 14.72
N LEU A 38 1.89 3.25 14.37
CA LEU A 38 1.48 4.52 13.78
C LEU A 38 1.44 5.66 14.80
N SER A 39 1.48 5.35 16.10
CA SER A 39 1.62 6.36 17.15
C SER A 39 3.04 6.93 17.26
N ALA A 40 4.05 6.19 16.79
CA ALA A 40 5.44 6.64 16.75
C ALA A 40 5.76 7.61 15.60
N GLY A 41 4.82 7.82 14.67
CA GLY A 41 4.94 8.68 13.50
C GLY A 41 4.53 7.98 12.21
N PHE A 42 4.42 8.75 11.14
CA PHE A 42 4.00 8.22 9.83
C PHE A 42 5.16 7.46 9.16
N PRO A 43 4.98 6.17 8.78
CA PRO A 43 6.08 5.34 8.28
C PRO A 43 6.45 5.63 6.82
N LEU A 44 6.73 6.89 6.50
CA LEU A 44 7.30 7.32 5.23
C LEU A 44 8.83 7.23 5.31
N LEU A 45 9.47 6.52 4.38
CA LEU A 45 10.92 6.27 4.44
C LEU A 45 11.72 7.58 4.48
N THR A 46 12.70 7.63 5.38
CA THR A 46 13.64 8.76 5.49
C THR A 46 15.02 8.46 4.90
N THR A 47 15.33 7.19 4.63
CA THR A 47 16.60 6.77 3.98
C THR A 47 16.63 7.01 2.47
N LYS A 48 15.48 7.26 1.86
CA LYS A 48 15.32 7.84 0.52
C LYS A 48 14.02 8.62 0.43
N LYS A 49 14.02 9.72 -0.32
CA LYS A 49 12.81 10.51 -0.56
C LYS A 49 11.80 9.72 -1.40
N LEU A 50 10.55 9.68 -0.95
CA LEU A 50 9.41 9.10 -1.67
C LEU A 50 8.51 10.20 -2.24
N HIS A 51 7.77 9.87 -3.31
CA HIS A 51 6.82 10.79 -3.95
C HIS A 51 5.43 10.64 -3.31
N LEU A 52 5.23 11.29 -2.15
CA LEU A 52 4.00 11.18 -1.36
C LEU A 52 2.74 11.54 -2.16
N ARG A 53 2.83 12.50 -3.11
CA ARG A 53 1.70 12.87 -3.97
C ARG A 53 1.13 11.66 -4.71
N SER A 54 1.99 10.83 -5.29
CA SER A 54 1.54 9.61 -5.99
C SER A 54 0.85 8.64 -5.03
N ILE A 55 1.38 8.48 -3.81
CA ILE A 55 0.81 7.58 -2.79
C ILE A 55 -0.61 8.01 -2.41
N ILE A 56 -0.80 9.30 -2.13
CA ILE A 56 -2.11 9.84 -1.74
C ILE A 56 -3.12 9.71 -2.89
N HIS A 57 -2.75 10.16 -4.10
CA HIS A 57 -3.67 10.10 -5.25
C HIS A 57 -4.02 8.66 -5.64
N GLU A 58 -3.08 7.71 -5.58
CA GLU A 58 -3.36 6.30 -5.82
C GLU A 58 -4.36 5.74 -4.81
N LEU A 59 -4.18 6.03 -3.52
CA LEU A 59 -5.10 5.58 -2.49
C LEU A 59 -6.51 6.18 -2.66
N LEU A 60 -6.61 7.46 -2.96
CA LEU A 60 -7.89 8.13 -3.25
C LEU A 60 -8.56 7.53 -4.48
N TRP A 61 -7.80 7.22 -5.51
CA TRP A 61 -8.29 6.56 -6.72
C TRP A 61 -8.82 5.15 -6.45
N PHE A 62 -8.13 4.34 -5.62
CA PHE A 62 -8.65 3.04 -5.16
C PHE A 62 -9.96 3.20 -4.38
N LEU A 63 -10.03 4.17 -3.46
CA LEU A 63 -11.21 4.42 -2.63
C LEU A 63 -12.40 4.97 -3.46
N ALA A 64 -12.14 5.64 -4.56
CA ALA A 64 -13.17 6.04 -5.52
C ALA A 64 -13.75 4.85 -6.33
N GLY A 65 -13.11 3.67 -6.28
CA GLY A 65 -13.51 2.51 -7.09
C GLY A 65 -13.14 2.65 -8.56
N ASP A 66 -12.34 3.64 -8.91
CA ASP A 66 -11.93 3.91 -10.29
C ASP A 66 -10.84 2.93 -10.76
N THR A 67 -10.83 2.65 -12.05
CA THR A 67 -9.88 1.74 -12.71
C THR A 67 -9.31 2.33 -14.00
N ASN A 68 -9.66 3.58 -14.31
CA ASN A 68 -9.09 4.34 -15.41
C ASN A 68 -8.06 5.34 -14.88
N ILE A 69 -6.89 5.41 -15.51
CA ILE A 69 -5.77 6.24 -15.03
C ILE A 69 -5.92 7.75 -15.31
N ARG A 70 -7.04 8.20 -15.86
CA ARG A 70 -7.26 9.62 -16.19
C ARG A 70 -7.09 10.51 -14.96
N TYR A 71 -7.76 10.19 -13.86
CA TYR A 71 -7.62 10.92 -12.60
C TYR A 71 -6.16 11.00 -12.13
N LEU A 72 -5.41 9.91 -12.23
CA LEU A 72 -4.00 9.87 -11.84
C LEU A 72 -3.16 10.81 -12.72
N ARG A 73 -3.34 10.75 -14.05
CA ARG A 73 -2.63 11.61 -15.02
C ARG A 73 -2.97 13.10 -14.83
N GLU A 74 -4.22 13.44 -14.61
CA GLU A 74 -4.66 14.81 -14.31
C GLU A 74 -4.01 15.38 -13.04
N ASN A 75 -3.61 14.50 -12.12
CA ASN A 75 -2.91 14.84 -10.89
C ASN A 75 -1.39 14.64 -10.96
N GLY A 76 -0.83 14.42 -12.16
CA GLY A 76 0.62 14.25 -12.37
C GLY A 76 1.18 12.94 -11.84
N VAL A 77 0.36 11.89 -11.75
CA VAL A 77 0.73 10.56 -11.27
C VAL A 77 0.74 9.59 -12.45
N THR A 78 1.89 8.98 -12.73
CA THR A 78 2.14 8.15 -13.92
C THR A 78 2.50 6.69 -13.59
N ILE A 79 2.40 6.31 -12.31
CA ILE A 79 2.86 5.00 -11.83
C ILE A 79 2.06 3.80 -12.38
N TRP A 80 0.97 4.03 -13.10
CA TRP A 80 0.14 3.03 -13.74
C TRP A 80 0.13 3.09 -15.26
N ASP A 81 0.85 4.04 -15.86
CA ASP A 81 0.81 4.29 -17.31
C ASP A 81 1.24 3.09 -18.17
N GLU A 82 2.21 2.30 -17.66
CA GLU A 82 2.78 1.16 -18.41
C GLU A 82 1.84 -0.04 -18.52
N TRP A 83 0.80 -0.10 -17.67
CA TRP A 83 -0.16 -1.21 -17.66
C TRP A 83 -1.51 -0.86 -18.28
N ALA A 84 -1.79 0.42 -18.51
CA ALA A 84 -3.06 0.86 -19.03
C ALA A 84 -3.16 0.60 -20.54
N ASP A 85 -4.38 0.28 -21.02
CA ASP A 85 -4.69 0.25 -22.44
C ASP A 85 -4.69 1.66 -23.07
N ALA A 86 -4.94 1.76 -24.36
CA ALA A 86 -4.92 3.02 -25.10
C ALA A 86 -5.96 4.04 -24.57
N GLU A 87 -7.06 3.56 -23.99
CA GLU A 87 -8.13 4.35 -23.39
C GLU A 87 -7.86 4.66 -21.91
N GLY A 88 -6.77 4.14 -21.34
CA GLY A 88 -6.36 4.35 -19.95
C GLY A 88 -7.01 3.38 -18.96
N ASN A 89 -7.59 2.27 -19.40
CA ASN A 89 -8.24 1.30 -18.54
C ASN A 89 -7.26 0.22 -18.08
N LEU A 90 -7.49 -0.28 -16.87
CA LEU A 90 -6.68 -1.35 -16.22
C LEU A 90 -7.49 -2.63 -15.98
N GLY A 91 -8.77 -2.66 -16.40
CA GLY A 91 -9.70 -3.70 -15.97
C GLY A 91 -10.11 -3.50 -14.51
N ARG A 92 -10.73 -4.51 -13.91
CA ARG A 92 -11.31 -4.41 -12.57
C ARG A 92 -10.27 -4.62 -11.46
N VAL A 93 -9.20 -3.77 -11.46
CA VAL A 93 -8.14 -3.80 -10.44
C VAL A 93 -8.63 -3.23 -9.11
N TYR A 94 -7.82 -3.25 -8.11
CA TYR A 94 -8.01 -2.82 -6.70
C TYR A 94 -9.30 -2.06 -6.37
N GLY A 95 -9.49 -0.86 -6.91
CA GLY A 95 -10.64 0.00 -6.62
C GLY A 95 -11.97 -0.66 -6.92
N ALA A 96 -12.10 -1.32 -8.09
CA ALA A 96 -13.31 -2.05 -8.45
C ALA A 96 -13.56 -3.25 -7.52
N GLN A 97 -12.53 -3.96 -7.08
CA GLN A 97 -12.71 -5.07 -6.14
C GLN A 97 -13.10 -4.56 -4.74
N TRP A 98 -12.52 -3.47 -4.29
CA TRP A 98 -12.82 -2.90 -2.96
C TRP A 98 -14.22 -2.30 -2.88
N ARG A 99 -14.71 -1.67 -3.98
CA ARG A 99 -15.92 -0.84 -3.98
C ARG A 99 -17.11 -1.41 -4.77
N ASP A 100 -16.87 -2.38 -5.63
CA ASP A 100 -17.86 -2.93 -6.55
C ASP A 100 -17.61 -4.42 -6.81
N TRP A 101 -17.33 -5.21 -5.76
CA TRP A 101 -17.16 -6.65 -5.91
C TRP A 101 -18.42 -7.30 -6.45
N ARG A 102 -18.31 -8.05 -7.55
CA ARG A 102 -19.44 -8.73 -8.19
C ARG A 102 -19.66 -10.09 -7.56
N THR A 103 -20.93 -10.38 -7.17
CA THR A 103 -21.31 -11.70 -6.69
C THR A 103 -21.75 -12.59 -7.85
N ALA A 104 -21.79 -13.91 -7.61
CA ALA A 104 -22.23 -14.88 -8.61
C ALA A 104 -23.70 -14.67 -9.03
N GLU A 105 -24.53 -14.12 -8.14
CA GLU A 105 -25.95 -13.82 -8.37
C GLU A 105 -26.19 -12.46 -9.05
N GLY A 106 -25.11 -11.77 -9.49
CA GLY A 106 -25.20 -10.46 -10.15
C GLY A 106 -25.31 -9.26 -9.20
N GLY A 107 -25.22 -9.49 -7.89
CA GLY A 107 -25.18 -8.43 -6.88
C GLY A 107 -23.81 -7.73 -6.84
N ARG A 108 -23.72 -6.68 -6.02
CA ARG A 108 -22.48 -5.90 -5.78
C ARG A 108 -22.24 -5.73 -4.30
N VAL A 109 -20.97 -5.75 -3.90
CA VAL A 109 -20.53 -5.54 -2.52
C VAL A 109 -19.50 -4.42 -2.50
N ASP A 110 -19.76 -3.40 -1.68
CA ASP A 110 -18.82 -2.36 -1.33
C ASP A 110 -18.09 -2.77 -0.04
N GLN A 111 -16.96 -3.46 -0.18
CA GLN A 111 -16.22 -3.99 0.95
C GLN A 111 -15.71 -2.90 1.90
N ILE A 112 -15.37 -1.71 1.39
CA ILE A 112 -14.91 -0.59 2.21
C ILE A 112 -16.05 -0.03 3.06
N ALA A 113 -17.22 0.20 2.46
CA ALA A 113 -18.38 0.66 3.21
C ALA A 113 -18.81 -0.38 4.27
N ASP A 114 -18.82 -1.65 3.89
CA ASP A 114 -19.21 -2.74 4.79
C ASP A 114 -18.24 -2.89 5.97
N VAL A 115 -16.92 -2.84 5.75
CA VAL A 115 -15.96 -2.97 6.83
C VAL A 115 -15.99 -1.77 7.79
N ILE A 116 -16.19 -0.55 7.29
CA ILE A 116 -16.38 0.64 8.13
C ILE A 116 -17.64 0.54 8.97
N ALA A 117 -18.75 0.11 8.36
CA ALA A 117 -20.01 -0.12 9.09
C ALA A 117 -19.89 -1.22 10.16
N GLN A 118 -19.15 -2.28 9.85
CA GLN A 118 -18.87 -3.36 10.81
C GLN A 118 -17.99 -2.88 11.97
N ILE A 119 -16.93 -2.11 11.73
CA ILE A 119 -16.07 -1.55 12.78
C ILE A 119 -16.92 -0.70 13.75
N LYS A 120 -17.81 0.16 13.23
CA LYS A 120 -18.70 0.99 14.05
C LYS A 120 -19.71 0.17 14.87
N LYS A 121 -20.25 -0.91 14.29
CA LYS A 121 -21.30 -1.72 14.91
C LYS A 121 -20.76 -2.80 15.85
N ASN A 122 -19.67 -3.44 15.48
CA ASN A 122 -19.05 -4.57 16.19
C ASN A 122 -17.54 -4.56 16.00
N PRO A 123 -16.80 -3.71 16.74
CA PRO A 123 -15.35 -3.58 16.62
C PRO A 123 -14.59 -4.88 16.94
N ASP A 124 -15.15 -5.78 17.73
CA ASP A 124 -14.55 -7.08 18.10
C ASP A 124 -14.67 -8.14 16.97
N SER A 125 -15.27 -7.79 15.84
CA SER A 125 -15.42 -8.70 14.71
C SER A 125 -14.08 -9.19 14.18
N ARG A 126 -13.98 -10.50 13.94
CA ARG A 126 -12.82 -11.14 13.27
C ARG A 126 -12.98 -11.21 11.75
N ARG A 127 -14.01 -10.53 11.20
CA ARG A 127 -14.39 -10.56 9.77
C ARG A 127 -14.19 -9.20 9.08
N LEU A 128 -13.33 -8.36 9.64
CA LEU A 128 -13.03 -7.03 9.11
C LEU A 128 -12.00 -7.14 7.98
N ILE A 129 -12.38 -7.78 6.87
CA ILE A 129 -11.48 -8.14 5.76
C ILE A 129 -11.95 -7.46 4.47
N VAL A 130 -10.99 -6.98 3.69
CA VAL A 130 -11.18 -6.49 2.31
C VAL A 130 -10.23 -7.26 1.39
N SER A 131 -10.76 -7.84 0.31
CA SER A 131 -10.00 -8.62 -0.67
C SER A 131 -9.99 -7.92 -2.03
N ALA A 132 -8.80 -7.84 -2.63
CA ALA A 132 -8.66 -7.47 -4.04
C ALA A 132 -8.44 -8.71 -4.94
N TRP A 133 -8.11 -9.86 -4.34
CA TRP A 133 -7.87 -11.10 -5.08
C TRP A 133 -9.19 -11.79 -5.42
N ASN A 134 -9.61 -11.65 -6.68
CA ASN A 134 -10.83 -12.27 -7.20
C ASN A 134 -10.44 -13.29 -8.29
N PRO A 135 -10.42 -14.61 -7.98
CA PRO A 135 -10.03 -15.64 -8.94
C PRO A 135 -10.86 -15.64 -10.23
N GLY A 136 -12.11 -15.19 -10.17
CA GLY A 136 -12.99 -15.12 -11.33
C GLY A 136 -12.70 -13.96 -12.28
N GLU A 137 -11.96 -12.95 -11.84
CA GLU A 137 -11.66 -11.73 -12.62
C GLU A 137 -10.17 -11.46 -12.80
N VAL A 138 -9.27 -12.10 -12.02
CA VAL A 138 -7.85 -11.80 -11.99
C VAL A 138 -7.17 -11.90 -13.36
N SER A 139 -7.61 -12.82 -14.22
CA SER A 139 -7.07 -12.99 -15.58
C SER A 139 -7.47 -11.87 -16.55
N LYS A 140 -8.42 -11.02 -16.16
CA LYS A 140 -8.90 -9.88 -16.98
C LYS A 140 -8.33 -8.54 -16.50
N MET A 141 -7.48 -8.55 -15.48
CA MET A 141 -6.82 -7.37 -14.94
C MET A 141 -5.50 -7.13 -15.66
N ALA A 142 -5.18 -5.87 -15.98
CA ALA A 142 -3.90 -5.51 -16.59
C ALA A 142 -2.73 -5.92 -15.68
N LEU A 143 -2.92 -5.84 -14.36
CA LEU A 143 -1.98 -6.33 -13.36
C LEU A 143 -2.73 -7.03 -12.22
N PRO A 144 -2.53 -8.35 -12.01
CA PRO A 144 -3.10 -9.06 -10.86
C PRO A 144 -2.67 -8.43 -9.52
N PRO A 145 -3.60 -8.23 -8.57
CA PRO A 145 -3.32 -7.52 -7.34
C PRO A 145 -2.16 -8.12 -6.53
N CYS A 146 -1.12 -7.31 -6.27
CA CYS A 146 -0.01 -7.68 -5.37
C CYS A 146 -0.46 -7.60 -3.90
N HIS A 147 -1.18 -6.56 -3.53
CA HIS A 147 -1.86 -6.41 -2.24
C HIS A 147 -3.16 -7.23 -2.30
N ALA A 148 -3.08 -8.51 -1.90
CA ALA A 148 -4.16 -9.47 -2.15
C ALA A 148 -5.36 -9.25 -1.23
N LEU A 149 -5.11 -9.00 0.05
CA LEU A 149 -6.13 -8.72 1.05
C LEU A 149 -5.55 -7.97 2.25
N PHE A 150 -6.40 -7.28 2.97
CA PHE A 150 -6.04 -6.72 4.27
C PHE A 150 -7.18 -6.92 5.28
N GLN A 151 -6.81 -6.90 6.57
CA GLN A 151 -7.70 -7.10 7.68
C GLN A 151 -7.49 -6.00 8.72
N PHE A 152 -8.59 -5.48 9.26
CA PHE A 152 -8.56 -4.59 10.40
C PHE A 152 -8.75 -5.34 11.72
N PHE A 153 -8.22 -4.75 12.78
CA PHE A 153 -8.35 -5.24 14.14
C PHE A 153 -8.47 -4.06 15.09
N VAL A 154 -9.44 -4.11 15.99
CA VAL A 154 -9.67 -3.07 17.00
C VAL A 154 -9.33 -3.62 18.37
N LEU A 155 -8.52 -2.89 19.13
CA LEU A 155 -8.19 -3.19 20.51
C LEU A 155 -7.92 -1.87 21.26
N ASP A 156 -8.50 -1.74 22.45
CA ASP A 156 -8.30 -0.58 23.34
C ASP A 156 -8.52 0.78 22.64
N GLY A 157 -9.56 0.86 21.80
CA GLY A 157 -9.89 2.08 21.04
C GLY A 157 -8.93 2.39 19.88
N ARG A 158 -8.03 1.48 19.53
CA ARG A 158 -7.08 1.63 18.43
C ARG A 158 -7.38 0.69 17.28
N LEU A 159 -7.28 1.20 16.05
CA LEU A 159 -7.45 0.44 14.80
C LEU A 159 -6.10 0.07 14.22
N SER A 160 -5.85 -1.23 14.08
CA SER A 160 -4.68 -1.78 13.37
C SER A 160 -5.09 -2.39 12.04
N CYS A 161 -4.17 -2.44 11.08
CA CYS A 161 -4.36 -3.06 9.77
C CYS A 161 -3.25 -4.05 9.48
N GLN A 162 -3.60 -5.24 9.00
CA GLN A 162 -2.63 -6.20 8.46
C GLN A 162 -2.88 -6.41 6.97
N LEU A 163 -1.86 -6.15 6.16
CA LEU A 163 -1.83 -6.42 4.73
C LEU A 163 -1.13 -7.76 4.45
N TYR A 164 -1.72 -8.60 3.60
CA TYR A 164 -0.99 -9.68 2.91
C TYR A 164 -0.67 -9.26 1.48
N GLN A 165 0.61 -9.11 1.18
CA GLN A 165 1.14 -8.81 -0.15
C GLN A 165 1.81 -10.06 -0.72
N ARG A 166 1.21 -10.66 -1.77
CA ARG A 166 1.67 -11.92 -2.36
C ARG A 166 3.00 -11.80 -3.11
N SER A 167 3.28 -10.62 -3.67
CA SER A 167 4.46 -10.30 -4.47
C SER A 167 4.89 -8.87 -4.14
N ALA A 168 6.12 -8.68 -3.69
CA ALA A 168 6.58 -7.46 -3.08
C ALA A 168 7.96 -7.04 -3.57
N ASP A 169 8.00 -6.12 -4.55
CA ASP A 169 9.23 -5.40 -4.91
C ASP A 169 9.67 -4.56 -3.71
N LEU A 170 10.69 -5.04 -3.01
CA LEU A 170 11.13 -4.45 -1.76
C LEU A 170 11.72 -3.06 -1.95
N PHE A 171 12.32 -2.76 -3.12
CA PHE A 171 13.00 -1.48 -3.31
C PHE A 171 12.05 -0.38 -3.79
N LEU A 172 11.24 -0.61 -4.83
CA LEU A 172 10.35 0.41 -5.39
C LEU A 172 8.94 0.35 -4.80
N GLY A 173 8.31 -0.84 -4.76
CA GLY A 173 6.90 -0.99 -4.40
C GLY A 173 6.63 -0.93 -2.90
N VAL A 174 7.33 -1.72 -2.09
CA VAL A 174 7.06 -1.85 -0.64
C VAL A 174 7.06 -0.52 0.10
N PRO A 175 7.98 0.44 -0.16
CA PRO A 175 7.94 1.76 0.49
C PRO A 175 6.64 2.53 0.25
N PHE A 176 6.09 2.47 -0.97
CA PHE A 176 4.80 3.06 -1.32
C PHE A 176 3.65 2.35 -0.58
N ASN A 177 3.68 1.01 -0.56
CA ASN A 177 2.64 0.22 0.08
C ASN A 177 2.60 0.44 1.61
N ILE A 178 3.75 0.55 2.27
CA ILE A 178 3.82 0.88 3.71
C ILE A 178 3.10 2.20 3.99
N ALA A 179 3.44 3.25 3.26
CA ALA A 179 2.85 4.56 3.46
C ALA A 179 1.36 4.59 3.08
N SER A 180 0.96 3.93 1.99
CA SER A 180 -0.43 3.87 1.52
C SER A 180 -1.35 3.18 2.54
N TYR A 181 -0.95 2.01 3.06
CA TYR A 181 -1.77 1.28 4.03
C TYR A 181 -1.73 1.88 5.44
N ALA A 182 -0.62 2.51 5.83
CA ALA A 182 -0.60 3.34 7.04
C ALA A 182 -1.60 4.50 6.93
N LEU A 183 -1.63 5.18 5.77
CA LEU A 183 -2.57 6.26 5.51
C LEU A 183 -4.03 5.76 5.50
N LEU A 184 -4.31 4.65 4.83
CA LEU A 184 -5.63 4.00 4.85
C LEU A 184 -6.08 3.67 6.28
N THR A 185 -5.16 3.16 7.11
CA THR A 185 -5.46 2.84 8.52
C THR A 185 -5.84 4.11 9.30
N MET A 186 -5.09 5.21 9.11
CA MET A 186 -5.40 6.50 9.73
C MET A 186 -6.77 7.04 9.26
N MET A 187 -7.07 6.97 7.96
CA MET A 187 -8.34 7.43 7.41
C MET A 187 -9.53 6.63 7.97
N VAL A 188 -9.41 5.31 8.00
CA VAL A 188 -10.48 4.44 8.55
C VAL A 188 -10.62 4.65 10.06
N ALA A 189 -9.51 4.79 10.82
CA ALA A 189 -9.56 5.11 12.24
C ALA A 189 -10.35 6.42 12.48
N GLN A 190 -10.02 7.49 11.75
CA GLN A 190 -10.72 8.79 11.89
C GLN A 190 -12.22 8.68 11.64
N VAL A 191 -12.66 8.07 10.51
CA VAL A 191 -14.08 7.99 10.17
C VAL A 191 -14.87 6.99 11.03
N THR A 192 -14.17 6.17 11.82
CA THR A 192 -14.79 5.24 12.79
C THR A 192 -14.65 5.72 14.24
N GLY A 193 -14.01 6.86 14.49
CA GLY A 193 -13.83 7.43 15.83
C GLY A 193 -12.80 6.68 16.68
N LEU A 194 -11.82 6.02 16.03
CA LEU A 194 -10.74 5.27 16.68
C LEU A 194 -9.40 5.97 16.48
N GLU A 195 -8.42 5.62 17.33
CA GLU A 195 -7.03 6.04 17.16
C GLU A 195 -6.28 5.07 16.24
N PRO A 196 -5.30 5.52 15.44
CA PRO A 196 -4.44 4.62 14.68
C PRO A 196 -3.61 3.70 15.60
N GLY A 197 -3.62 2.39 15.29
CA GLY A 197 -2.84 1.36 15.95
C GLY A 197 -1.56 1.02 15.18
N ASP A 198 -1.41 -0.26 14.86
CA ASP A 198 -0.28 -0.78 14.08
C ASP A 198 -0.66 -0.99 12.61
N PHE A 199 0.28 -0.75 11.72
CA PHE A 199 0.29 -1.35 10.39
C PHE A 199 1.22 -2.57 10.38
N VAL A 200 0.67 -3.74 10.05
CA VAL A 200 1.40 -5.01 9.91
C VAL A 200 1.46 -5.39 8.44
N HIS A 201 2.66 -5.53 7.90
CA HIS A 201 2.87 -5.89 6.50
C HIS A 201 3.40 -7.31 6.40
N THR A 202 2.59 -8.23 5.89
CA THR A 202 2.94 -9.63 5.69
C THR A 202 3.21 -9.87 4.21
N PHE A 203 4.33 -10.50 3.91
CA PHE A 203 4.82 -10.73 2.55
C PHE A 203 4.79 -12.22 2.19
N GLY A 204 4.34 -12.52 0.97
CA GLY A 204 4.57 -13.80 0.33
C GLY A 204 5.96 -13.85 -0.32
N ASP A 205 6.07 -13.58 -1.63
CA ASP A 205 7.35 -13.43 -2.34
C ASP A 205 7.89 -12.01 -2.13
N LEU A 206 8.80 -11.87 -1.16
CA LEU A 206 9.53 -10.63 -0.89
C LEU A 206 10.82 -10.64 -1.67
N HIS A 207 11.02 -9.68 -2.59
CA HIS A 207 12.15 -9.73 -3.51
C HIS A 207 12.78 -8.36 -3.80
N LEU A 208 14.06 -8.44 -4.17
CA LEU A 208 14.83 -7.37 -4.81
C LEU A 208 15.14 -7.77 -6.24
N TYR A 209 14.85 -6.92 -7.21
CA TYR A 209 15.32 -7.13 -8.56
C TYR A 209 16.85 -7.11 -8.63
N ALA A 210 17.45 -7.94 -9.49
CA ALA A 210 18.90 -8.08 -9.60
C ALA A 210 19.61 -6.76 -9.97
N ASN A 211 18.91 -5.86 -10.67
CA ASN A 211 19.38 -4.52 -11.04
C ASN A 211 19.14 -3.45 -9.95
N HIS A 212 18.64 -3.82 -8.75
CA HIS A 212 18.45 -2.93 -7.60
C HIS A 212 19.40 -3.18 -6.44
N LEU A 213 20.35 -4.13 -6.55
CA LEU A 213 21.23 -4.53 -5.45
C LEU A 213 22.12 -3.38 -4.96
N ASP A 214 22.68 -2.59 -5.88
CA ASP A 214 23.56 -1.48 -5.52
C ASP A 214 22.78 -0.33 -4.87
N GLN A 215 21.57 -0.05 -5.36
CA GLN A 215 20.65 0.91 -4.77
C GLN A 215 20.22 0.51 -3.35
N ALA A 216 19.99 -0.79 -3.13
CA ALA A 216 19.66 -1.32 -1.81
C ALA A 216 20.83 -1.18 -0.84
N ARG A 217 22.07 -1.46 -1.28
CA ARG A 217 23.28 -1.24 -0.48
C ARG A 217 23.51 0.23 -0.16
N GLU A 218 23.32 1.12 -1.15
CA GLU A 218 23.35 2.56 -0.94
C GLU A 218 22.33 2.98 0.13
N GLN A 219 21.10 2.50 0.03
CA GLN A 219 20.06 2.85 1.01
C GLN A 219 20.40 2.35 2.41
N LEU A 220 21.00 1.16 2.56
CA LEU A 220 21.45 0.62 3.84
C LEU A 220 22.59 1.40 4.47
N SER A 221 23.43 2.09 3.66
CA SER A 221 24.51 2.95 4.17
C SER A 221 23.99 4.24 4.83
N ARG A 222 22.72 4.58 4.65
CA ARG A 222 22.12 5.82 5.14
C ARG A 222 21.45 5.61 6.50
N ALA A 223 21.81 6.43 7.48
CA ALA A 223 21.16 6.42 8.79
C ALA A 223 19.68 6.89 8.68
N PRO A 224 18.71 6.17 9.27
CA PRO A 224 17.34 6.65 9.33
C PRO A 224 17.24 7.96 10.12
N ARG A 225 16.43 8.89 9.65
CA ARG A 225 16.06 10.13 10.34
C ARG A 225 14.72 9.95 11.07
N PRO A 226 14.33 10.88 11.96
CA PRO A 226 13.04 10.83 12.63
C PRO A 226 11.87 10.67 11.64
N LEU A 227 10.82 9.98 12.06
CA LEU A 227 9.62 9.83 11.26
C LEU A 227 8.89 11.18 11.15
N PRO A 228 8.31 11.47 9.98
CA PRO A 228 7.43 12.63 9.82
C PRO A 228 6.10 12.40 10.53
N THR A 229 5.35 13.49 10.69
CA THR A 229 3.97 13.47 11.17
C THR A 229 3.01 13.68 10.00
N MET A 230 2.02 12.80 9.87
CA MET A 230 0.88 12.96 8.96
C MET A 230 -0.33 13.40 9.77
N THR A 231 -0.97 14.46 9.34
CA THR A 231 -2.22 14.95 9.93
C THR A 231 -3.32 14.94 8.87
N LEU A 232 -4.47 14.39 9.23
CA LEU A 232 -5.67 14.42 8.39
C LEU A 232 -6.57 15.59 8.80
N ASN A 233 -7.31 16.17 7.87
CA ASN A 233 -8.32 17.17 8.16
C ASN A 233 -9.40 16.58 9.07
N PRO A 234 -9.53 17.02 10.34
CA PRO A 234 -10.46 16.43 11.31
C PRO A 234 -11.93 16.65 10.96
N ALA A 235 -12.25 17.57 10.05
CA ALA A 235 -13.62 17.81 9.61
C ALA A 235 -14.18 16.68 8.74
N ILE A 236 -13.32 15.83 8.17
CA ILE A 236 -13.75 14.72 7.30
C ILE A 236 -14.21 13.54 8.15
N GLN A 237 -15.48 13.17 8.01
CA GLN A 237 -16.14 12.07 8.75
C GLN A 237 -16.62 10.93 7.83
N ASP A 238 -16.40 11.07 6.53
CA ASP A 238 -16.72 10.05 5.52
C ASP A 238 -15.47 9.72 4.73
N ILE A 239 -15.23 8.43 4.50
CA ILE A 239 -14.08 7.94 3.74
C ILE A 239 -14.01 8.51 2.31
N HIS A 240 -15.17 8.84 1.74
CA HIS A 240 -15.29 9.47 0.41
C HIS A 240 -15.06 10.99 0.41
N GLY A 241 -15.07 11.59 1.59
CA GLY A 241 -14.91 13.05 1.75
C GLY A 241 -13.48 13.52 1.54
N PHE A 242 -12.50 12.66 1.73
CA PHE A 242 -11.08 13.03 1.63
C PHE A 242 -10.68 13.50 0.23
N ARG A 243 -9.88 14.56 0.20
CA ARG A 243 -9.21 15.11 -0.98
C ARG A 243 -7.72 15.24 -0.68
N TYR A 244 -6.90 15.45 -1.71
CA TYR A 244 -5.44 15.55 -1.55
C TYR A 244 -5.04 16.62 -0.50
N GLU A 245 -5.78 17.73 -0.44
CA GLU A 245 -5.53 18.87 0.45
C GLU A 245 -5.82 18.57 1.93
N ASP A 246 -6.51 17.44 2.22
CA ASP A 246 -6.82 17.03 3.59
C ASP A 246 -5.67 16.30 4.29
N PHE A 247 -4.56 16.10 3.58
CA PHE A 247 -3.36 15.42 4.09
C PHE A 247 -2.22 16.39 4.27
N THR A 248 -1.77 16.60 5.51
CA THR A 248 -0.65 17.48 5.83
C THR A 248 0.52 16.68 6.39
N LEU A 249 1.64 16.66 5.65
CA LEU A 249 2.89 16.04 6.10
C LEU A 249 3.80 17.13 6.68
N THR A 250 4.28 16.92 7.90
CA THR A 250 5.24 17.83 8.57
C THR A 250 6.49 17.06 9.00
N ALA A 251 7.60 17.78 9.16
CA ALA A 251 8.90 17.25 9.60
C ALA A 251 9.45 16.10 8.72
N TYR A 252 9.14 16.09 7.42
CA TYR A 252 9.72 15.11 6.50
C TYR A 252 11.07 15.60 5.99
N ASP A 253 12.15 15.06 6.56
CA ASP A 253 13.53 15.33 6.20
C ASP A 253 14.22 14.05 5.71
N PRO A 254 13.95 13.58 4.47
CA PRO A 254 14.56 12.37 3.95
C PRO A 254 15.95 12.63 3.33
N HIS A 255 16.75 11.57 3.24
CA HIS A 255 17.88 11.54 2.30
C HIS A 255 17.39 11.68 0.85
N PRO A 256 18.24 12.11 -0.10
CA PRO A 256 17.86 12.22 -1.51
C PRO A 256 17.26 10.93 -2.07
N ALA A 257 16.43 11.05 -3.09
CA ALA A 257 15.90 9.89 -3.80
C ALA A 257 17.02 9.03 -4.40
N ILE A 258 16.82 7.72 -4.44
CA ILE A 258 17.67 6.77 -5.15
C ILE A 258 16.88 6.29 -6.36
N LYS A 259 17.39 6.58 -7.57
CA LYS A 259 16.75 6.13 -8.82
C LYS A 259 17.05 4.65 -9.06
N ALA A 260 16.06 3.93 -9.55
CA ALA A 260 16.21 2.54 -9.99
C ALA A 260 15.33 2.29 -11.23
N PRO A 261 15.73 1.40 -12.14
CA PRO A 261 14.92 1.04 -13.30
C PRO A 261 13.67 0.25 -12.86
N ILE A 262 12.54 0.47 -13.55
CA ILE A 262 11.33 -0.34 -13.33
C ILE A 262 11.49 -1.63 -14.14
N ALA A 263 11.17 -2.77 -13.55
CA ALA A 263 11.10 -4.06 -14.23
C ALA A 263 9.64 -4.33 -14.63
N VAL A 264 9.37 -4.39 -15.94
CA VAL A 264 8.03 -4.57 -16.54
C VAL A 264 7.91 -5.90 -17.28
#